data_47536954c35c281b629e052d52aca8de
#
_entry.id   47536954c35c281b629e052d52aca8de
#
_cell.length_a   1.000
_cell.length_b   1.000
_cell.length_c   1.000
_cell.angle_alpha   90.00
_cell.angle_beta   90.00
_cell.angle_gamma   90.00
#
_symmetry.space_group_name_H-M   'P 1'
#
loop_
_entity.id
_entity.type
_entity.pdbx_description
1 polymer ?
#
loop_
_entity_poly.entity_id
_entity_poly.type
_entity_poly.pdbx_seq_one_letter_code
_entity_poly.pdbx_strand_id
1 'polypeptide(L)'
;MYYFVPAWYGTDRIWQQTATPWYWMRESIEFDDTINQVRIFQEAEMDRILLLPQYSPQLRYFLHRQDLLETDVLSIFDKIQQVPSDLTMRPVQLQDIEWPSETTFSYTPFLVMAFRKGHHLAKIDMGVDGNLLSLTRYKNDEISYIEYLDDRGFISSRIYYNEGKPYFQEYLSFDGQWVLREMLIEENHSVMVNEAFFHAFKKESYANMGDVVAEKMKEQLATLVPGRDQLVLAAHPANLAFLQDTASSVKKVLSFYGDRQPLSAENFALYFDMIDAQLLITDSEKTKEAIGVFSPSLAQKTHRITSFDSRLRLGSSQERKESKIYFYVNEAELPSKSQLKKVLEVLAQHPLFEVVFAFYNGSPERVKELEGQLEELIASEQDLHLVQSPAQMEELGENQIIDEESVQDAPDYRFVVKNFSNENDIIQELEKTRLIVDLSEEPNLYTQIAGISAGIPQVNRVQTEYVDHLKNGYVLSKGDKELEKAITHFLLELKPWNEALVYSIEKIQEYTGQRLIEKWEGWMKERHG
;
A
#
# COMPACT_ATOMS: atom_id res chain seq x y z
N MET A 1 3.31 25.32 -2.28
CA MET A 1 2.22 24.35 -2.33
C MET A 1 2.64 23.15 -3.15
N TYR A 2 2.51 21.93 -2.64
CA TYR A 2 2.85 20.67 -3.32
C TYR A 2 1.57 19.94 -3.73
N TYR A 3 1.47 19.55 -5.00
CA TYR A 3 0.35 18.79 -5.55
C TYR A 3 0.82 17.36 -5.81
N PHE A 4 0.33 16.42 -5.02
CA PHE A 4 0.67 15.00 -5.14
C PHE A 4 -0.37 14.28 -6.00
N VAL A 5 0.08 13.63 -7.08
CA VAL A 5 -0.76 12.84 -7.98
C VAL A 5 -0.41 11.37 -7.81
N PRO A 6 -1.28 10.57 -7.20
CA PRO A 6 -1.03 9.14 -6.97
C PRO A 6 -1.16 8.32 -8.25
N ALA A 7 -0.70 7.07 -8.19
CA ALA A 7 -0.88 6.08 -9.26
C ALA A 7 -1.84 4.95 -8.83
N TRP A 8 -2.99 5.32 -8.28
CA TRP A 8 -4.02 4.37 -7.80
C TRP A 8 -4.96 3.97 -8.94
N TYR A 9 -4.43 3.26 -9.92
CA TYR A 9 -5.17 2.88 -11.12
C TYR A 9 -5.74 1.46 -11.00
N GLY A 10 -7.00 1.29 -11.42
CA GLY A 10 -7.62 -0.02 -11.52
C GLY A 10 -7.04 -0.86 -12.67
N THR A 11 -7.16 -2.17 -12.58
CA THR A 11 -6.67 -3.10 -13.62
C THR A 11 -7.54 -3.09 -14.87
N ASP A 12 -8.87 -3.14 -14.71
CA ASP A 12 -9.81 -3.25 -15.84
C ASP A 12 -10.29 -1.88 -16.32
N ARG A 13 -10.57 -0.99 -15.40
CA ARG A 13 -11.01 0.38 -15.64
C ARG A 13 -10.09 1.32 -14.87
N ILE A 14 -9.05 1.80 -15.55
CA ILE A 14 -7.92 2.49 -14.91
C ILE A 14 -8.34 3.69 -14.03
N TRP A 15 -9.42 4.39 -14.38
CA TRP A 15 -9.92 5.56 -13.64
C TRP A 15 -10.85 5.20 -12.49
N GLN A 16 -11.13 3.91 -12.27
CA GLN A 16 -12.03 3.43 -11.22
C GLN A 16 -11.24 2.89 -10.03
N GLN A 17 -11.42 3.50 -8.89
CA GLN A 17 -10.99 2.97 -7.60
C GLN A 17 -12.24 2.74 -6.74
N THR A 18 -12.91 1.62 -6.96
CA THR A 18 -14.07 1.24 -6.14
C THR A 18 -13.59 0.53 -4.89
N ALA A 19 -14.10 0.98 -3.73
CA ALA A 19 -13.91 0.24 -2.50
C ALA A 19 -14.60 -1.13 -2.59
N THR A 20 -13.94 -2.16 -2.12
CA THR A 20 -14.46 -3.53 -2.05
C THR A 20 -15.23 -3.76 -0.75
N PRO A 21 -16.30 -4.58 -0.74
CA PRO A 21 -16.95 -5.01 0.48
C PRO A 21 -15.94 -5.64 1.46
N TRP A 22 -16.10 -5.41 2.77
CA TRP A 22 -15.15 -5.83 3.79
C TRP A 22 -14.78 -7.32 3.73
N TYR A 23 -15.70 -8.18 3.39
CA TYR A 23 -15.48 -9.63 3.30
C TYR A 23 -14.76 -10.08 2.02
N TRP A 24 -14.53 -9.16 1.07
CA TRP A 24 -13.70 -9.38 -0.13
C TRP A 24 -12.34 -8.69 -0.01
N MET A 25 -12.20 -7.79 0.96
CA MET A 25 -10.90 -7.16 1.16
C MET A 25 -9.93 -8.20 1.68
N ARG A 26 -8.88 -8.43 0.90
CA ARG A 26 -7.61 -8.79 1.48
C ARG A 26 -7.06 -7.49 2.08
N GLU A 27 -6.87 -7.46 3.39
CA GLU A 27 -6.08 -6.41 4.00
C GLU A 27 -4.77 -6.37 3.22
N SER A 28 -4.45 -5.26 2.58
CA SER A 28 -3.20 -5.09 1.86
C SER A 28 -2.34 -4.12 2.63
N ILE A 29 -1.08 -4.47 2.79
CA ILE A 29 -0.07 -3.51 3.27
C ILE A 29 0.09 -2.49 2.16
N GLU A 30 -0.44 -1.31 2.36
CA GLU A 30 -0.40 -0.23 1.38
C GLU A 30 0.91 0.55 1.55
N PHE A 31 2.02 -0.05 1.14
CA PHE A 31 3.26 0.69 0.98
C PHE A 31 3.18 1.51 -0.30
N ASP A 32 2.67 2.73 -0.18
CA ASP A 32 2.52 3.67 -1.30
C ASP A 32 3.38 4.91 -1.08
N ASP A 33 4.16 5.27 -2.09
CA ASP A 33 5.05 6.44 -2.02
C ASP A 33 4.27 7.75 -1.85
N THR A 34 3.12 7.91 -2.51
CA THR A 34 2.31 9.12 -2.42
C THR A 34 1.77 9.30 -1.01
N ILE A 35 1.21 8.24 -0.41
CA ILE A 35 0.69 8.28 0.97
C ILE A 35 1.80 8.67 1.94
N ASN A 36 2.96 8.00 1.86
CA ASN A 36 4.06 8.27 2.77
C ASN A 36 4.67 9.66 2.57
N GLN A 37 4.80 10.10 1.32
CA GLN A 37 5.25 11.47 1.01
C GLN A 37 4.28 12.52 1.56
N VAL A 38 2.96 12.36 1.33
CA VAL A 38 1.94 13.26 1.87
C VAL A 38 2.00 13.30 3.40
N ARG A 39 2.20 12.15 4.07
CA ARG A 39 2.34 12.04 5.52
C ARG A 39 3.59 12.78 6.02
N ILE A 40 4.75 12.58 5.39
CA ILE A 40 6.00 13.29 5.70
C ILE A 40 5.81 14.80 5.58
N PHE A 41 5.18 15.26 4.50
CA PHE A 41 4.91 16.69 4.28
C PHE A 41 3.85 17.24 5.25
N GLN A 42 2.91 16.41 5.69
CA GLN A 42 1.94 16.78 6.72
C GLN A 42 2.61 17.05 8.06
N GLU A 43 3.48 16.15 8.49
CA GLU A 43 4.18 16.25 9.76
C GLU A 43 5.16 17.41 9.81
N ALA A 44 5.71 17.80 8.66
CA ALA A 44 6.54 18.98 8.52
C ALA A 44 5.75 20.27 8.29
N GLU A 45 4.44 20.24 8.45
CA GLU A 45 3.53 21.38 8.27
C GLU A 45 3.66 22.07 6.89
N MET A 46 4.05 21.30 5.87
CA MET A 46 4.19 21.82 4.50
C MET A 46 2.83 21.86 3.79
N ASP A 47 2.59 22.96 3.09
CA ASP A 47 1.37 23.13 2.27
C ASP A 47 1.30 22.04 1.17
N ARG A 48 0.27 21.22 1.19
CA ARG A 48 0.07 20.08 0.29
C ARG A 48 -1.37 19.89 -0.13
N ILE A 49 -1.56 19.31 -1.31
CA ILE A 49 -2.84 18.91 -1.86
C ILE A 49 -2.68 17.53 -2.50
N LEU A 50 -3.60 16.63 -2.22
CA LEU A 50 -3.73 15.38 -2.97
C LEU A 50 -4.60 15.66 -4.20
N LEU A 51 -3.99 15.67 -5.39
CA LEU A 51 -4.68 15.83 -6.67
C LEU A 51 -5.02 14.47 -7.24
N LEU A 52 -6.29 14.08 -7.16
CA LEU A 52 -6.77 12.75 -7.47
C LEU A 52 -7.47 12.69 -8.83
N PRO A 53 -6.88 12.06 -9.86
CA PRO A 53 -7.52 11.88 -11.17
C PRO A 53 -8.51 10.70 -11.21
N GLN A 54 -8.49 9.79 -10.23
CA GLN A 54 -9.34 8.60 -10.19
C GLN A 54 -10.69 8.88 -9.50
N TYR A 55 -11.71 8.10 -9.92
CA TYR A 55 -13.00 8.03 -9.25
C TYR A 55 -12.87 7.23 -7.94
N SER A 56 -13.04 7.87 -6.80
CA SER A 56 -12.89 7.25 -5.49
C SER A 56 -13.95 7.79 -4.50
N PRO A 57 -15.18 7.27 -4.53
CA PRO A 57 -16.29 7.79 -3.73
C PRO A 57 -16.15 7.54 -2.23
N GLN A 58 -15.25 6.63 -1.82
CA GLN A 58 -14.98 6.29 -0.42
C GLN A 58 -13.58 6.76 0.04
N LEU A 59 -13.06 7.81 -0.58
CA LEU A 59 -11.69 8.29 -0.38
C LEU A 59 -11.41 8.68 1.07
N ARG A 60 -12.38 9.33 1.76
CA ARG A 60 -12.16 9.86 3.11
C ARG A 60 -12.04 8.76 4.15
N TYR A 61 -12.73 7.63 3.99
CA TYR A 61 -12.52 6.45 4.82
C TYR A 61 -11.11 5.86 4.63
N PHE A 62 -10.64 5.81 3.38
CA PHE A 62 -9.27 5.41 3.09
C PHE A 62 -8.25 6.36 3.74
N LEU A 63 -8.39 7.68 3.54
CA LEU A 63 -7.49 8.68 4.13
C LEU A 63 -7.53 8.65 5.68
N HIS A 64 -8.70 8.40 6.27
CA HIS A 64 -8.83 8.25 7.73
C HIS A 64 -7.97 7.09 8.25
N ARG A 65 -8.00 5.93 7.59
CA ARG A 65 -7.15 4.79 7.96
C ARG A 65 -5.65 5.05 7.79
N GLN A 66 -5.30 6.04 6.94
CA GLN A 66 -3.92 6.45 6.70
C GLN A 66 -3.46 7.65 7.56
N ASP A 67 -4.28 8.11 8.52
CA ASP A 67 -4.05 9.33 9.32
C ASP A 67 -3.90 10.60 8.47
N LEU A 68 -4.55 10.64 7.31
CA LEU A 68 -4.49 11.72 6.32
C LEU A 68 -5.83 12.42 6.07
N LEU A 69 -6.82 12.25 6.95
CA LEU A 69 -8.17 12.81 6.76
C LEU A 69 -8.16 14.35 6.63
N GLU A 70 -7.20 15.03 7.27
CA GLU A 70 -7.05 16.48 7.23
C GLU A 70 -6.30 16.99 5.98
N THR A 71 -5.86 16.08 5.09
CA THR A 71 -5.19 16.47 3.86
C THR A 71 -6.19 17.07 2.88
N ASP A 72 -5.87 18.24 2.34
CA ASP A 72 -6.66 18.85 1.28
C ASP A 72 -6.67 17.96 0.04
N VAL A 73 -7.87 17.65 -0.46
CA VAL A 73 -8.08 16.82 -1.64
C VAL A 73 -8.71 17.63 -2.75
N LEU A 74 -8.14 17.50 -3.94
CA LEU A 74 -8.70 18.01 -5.17
C LEU A 74 -9.02 16.82 -6.08
N SER A 75 -10.27 16.35 -6.06
CA SER A 75 -10.72 15.25 -6.91
C SER A 75 -11.17 15.77 -8.28
N ILE A 76 -10.67 15.16 -9.34
CA ILE A 76 -11.11 15.44 -10.69
C ILE A 76 -12.55 14.97 -10.92
N PHE A 77 -12.96 13.86 -10.29
CA PHE A 77 -14.34 13.40 -10.38
C PHE A 77 -15.31 14.30 -9.63
N ASP A 78 -14.90 14.96 -8.53
CA ASP A 78 -15.73 15.98 -7.89
C ASP A 78 -16.01 17.15 -8.83
N LYS A 79 -15.01 17.56 -9.64
CA LYS A 79 -15.21 18.59 -10.68
C LYS A 79 -16.12 18.11 -11.82
N ILE A 80 -15.93 16.86 -12.26
CA ILE A 80 -16.79 16.23 -13.27
C ILE A 80 -18.24 16.21 -12.78
N GLN A 81 -18.47 15.75 -11.56
CA GLN A 81 -19.78 15.57 -10.95
C GLN A 81 -20.35 16.87 -10.36
N GLN A 82 -19.60 17.96 -10.40
CA GLN A 82 -19.94 19.27 -9.81
C GLN A 82 -20.32 19.16 -8.32
N VAL A 83 -19.55 18.37 -7.59
CA VAL A 83 -19.73 18.22 -6.13
C VAL A 83 -19.25 19.48 -5.42
N PRO A 84 -20.07 20.09 -4.53
CA PRO A 84 -19.67 21.25 -3.75
C PRO A 84 -18.42 20.97 -2.90
N SER A 85 -17.48 21.92 -2.88
CA SER A 85 -16.19 21.74 -2.19
C SER A 85 -16.28 21.81 -0.65
N ASP A 86 -17.37 22.30 -0.12
CA ASP A 86 -17.64 22.45 1.31
C ASP A 86 -18.38 21.25 1.95
N LEU A 87 -18.66 20.21 1.14
CA LEU A 87 -19.28 19.00 1.66
C LEU A 87 -18.30 18.20 2.52
N THR A 88 -18.74 17.95 3.75
CA THR A 88 -18.01 17.12 4.71
C THR A 88 -18.48 15.67 4.69
N MET A 89 -17.67 14.78 5.25
CA MET A 89 -18.00 13.38 5.43
C MET A 89 -19.32 13.22 6.20
N ARG A 90 -20.22 12.39 5.66
CA ARG A 90 -21.52 12.09 6.26
C ARG A 90 -21.83 10.59 6.08
N PRO A 91 -21.64 9.77 7.11
CA PRO A 91 -22.01 8.37 7.06
C PRO A 91 -23.50 8.19 6.72
N VAL A 92 -23.80 7.38 5.73
CA VAL A 92 -25.17 6.97 5.39
C VAL A 92 -25.52 5.73 6.19
N GLN A 93 -26.66 5.74 6.85
CA GLN A 93 -27.20 4.58 7.53
C GLN A 93 -28.31 3.93 6.71
N LEU A 94 -28.60 2.66 6.97
CA LEU A 94 -29.64 1.92 6.25
C LEU A 94 -31.02 2.59 6.36
N GLN A 95 -31.28 3.26 7.46
CA GLN A 95 -32.52 4.02 7.72
C GLN A 95 -32.64 5.35 6.97
N ASP A 96 -31.50 5.89 6.47
CA ASP A 96 -31.49 7.13 5.67
C ASP A 96 -31.92 6.87 4.23
N ILE A 97 -32.01 5.59 3.83
CA ILE A 97 -32.41 5.17 2.49
C ILE A 97 -33.93 4.99 2.48
N GLU A 98 -34.59 5.58 1.48
CA GLU A 98 -36.01 5.37 1.27
C GLU A 98 -36.31 3.94 0.81
N TRP A 99 -37.08 3.22 1.63
CA TRP A 99 -37.52 1.87 1.34
C TRP A 99 -39.02 1.82 1.06
N PRO A 100 -39.46 1.01 0.08
CA PRO A 100 -40.88 0.77 -0.13
C PRO A 100 -41.55 0.21 1.13
N SER A 101 -42.84 0.48 1.32
CA SER A 101 -43.64 -0.13 2.39
C SER A 101 -43.55 -1.67 2.35
N GLU A 102 -43.58 -2.31 3.52
CA GLU A 102 -43.47 -3.77 3.68
C GLU A 102 -42.08 -4.34 3.33
N THR A 103 -41.03 -3.49 3.32
CA THR A 103 -39.64 -3.98 3.21
C THR A 103 -39.22 -4.68 4.50
N THR A 104 -38.63 -5.86 4.36
CA THR A 104 -38.05 -6.63 5.47
C THR A 104 -36.56 -6.81 5.22
N PHE A 105 -35.76 -6.83 6.29
CA PHE A 105 -34.31 -6.98 6.20
C PHE A 105 -33.85 -8.30 6.80
N SER A 106 -32.91 -8.94 6.13
CA SER A 106 -32.18 -10.09 6.64
C SER A 106 -30.70 -9.70 6.78
N TYR A 107 -30.22 -9.76 8.01
CA TYR A 107 -28.84 -9.44 8.35
C TYR A 107 -28.02 -10.72 8.34
N THR A 108 -26.94 -10.73 7.59
CA THR A 108 -25.94 -11.79 7.57
C THR A 108 -24.63 -11.26 8.15
N PRO A 109 -23.65 -12.09 8.52
CA PRO A 109 -22.34 -11.61 8.91
C PRO A 109 -21.62 -10.77 7.83
N PHE A 110 -22.01 -10.88 6.56
CA PHE A 110 -21.29 -10.28 5.44
C PHE A 110 -21.99 -9.05 4.84
N LEU A 111 -23.33 -9.08 4.77
CA LEU A 111 -24.12 -8.06 4.07
C LEU A 111 -25.55 -8.02 4.60
N VAL A 112 -26.32 -7.01 4.21
CA VAL A 112 -27.74 -6.92 4.48
C VAL A 112 -28.54 -7.15 3.20
N MET A 113 -29.57 -8.00 3.28
CA MET A 113 -30.51 -8.24 2.19
C MET A 113 -31.87 -7.60 2.52
N ALA A 114 -32.41 -6.83 1.58
CA ALA A 114 -33.74 -6.28 1.66
C ALA A 114 -34.70 -7.07 0.77
N PHE A 115 -35.87 -7.42 1.31
CA PHE A 115 -36.92 -8.18 0.61
C PHE A 115 -38.23 -7.42 0.64
N ARG A 116 -39.05 -7.65 -0.37
CA ARG A 116 -40.44 -7.22 -0.38
C ARG A 116 -41.32 -8.34 -0.89
N LYS A 117 -42.28 -8.80 -0.09
CA LYS A 117 -43.21 -9.90 -0.43
C LYS A 117 -42.47 -11.19 -0.88
N GLY A 118 -41.31 -11.48 -0.29
CA GLY A 118 -40.50 -12.65 -0.59
C GLY A 118 -39.54 -12.53 -1.77
N HIS A 119 -39.57 -11.42 -2.53
CA HIS A 119 -38.66 -11.15 -3.63
C HIS A 119 -37.50 -10.28 -3.19
N HIS A 120 -36.31 -10.46 -3.79
CA HIS A 120 -35.16 -9.62 -3.58
C HIS A 120 -35.44 -8.17 -4.01
N LEU A 121 -35.25 -7.23 -3.13
CA LEU A 121 -35.36 -5.80 -3.39
C LEU A 121 -33.98 -5.16 -3.56
N ALA A 122 -33.09 -5.43 -2.60
CA ALA A 122 -31.71 -4.94 -2.65
C ALA A 122 -30.75 -5.83 -1.85
N LYS A 123 -29.48 -5.82 -2.26
CA LYS A 123 -28.33 -6.25 -1.48
C LYS A 123 -27.52 -5.00 -1.08
N ILE A 124 -27.14 -4.91 0.17
CA ILE A 124 -26.39 -3.79 0.73
C ILE A 124 -25.01 -4.30 1.15
N ASP A 125 -23.97 -3.77 0.52
CA ASP A 125 -22.59 -4.08 0.81
C ASP A 125 -21.96 -2.99 1.69
N MET A 126 -21.18 -3.42 2.68
CA MET A 126 -20.52 -2.53 3.64
C MET A 126 -19.00 -2.59 3.50
N GLY A 127 -18.33 -1.48 3.79
CA GLY A 127 -16.88 -1.37 3.88
C GLY A 127 -16.34 -1.79 5.25
N VAL A 128 -15.02 -1.77 5.37
CA VAL A 128 -14.28 -2.16 6.59
C VAL A 128 -14.66 -1.30 7.79
N ASP A 129 -14.96 -0.03 7.56
CA ASP A 129 -15.35 0.92 8.61
C ASP A 129 -16.85 0.82 8.97
N GLY A 130 -17.59 -0.20 8.46
CA GLY A 130 -19.03 -0.35 8.63
C GLY A 130 -19.86 0.64 7.81
N ASN A 131 -19.25 1.38 6.92
CA ASN A 131 -19.87 2.32 6.00
C ASN A 131 -20.59 1.60 4.87
N LEU A 132 -21.70 2.17 4.38
CA LEU A 132 -22.38 1.65 3.20
C LEU A 132 -21.56 1.97 1.94
N LEU A 133 -21.22 0.93 1.17
CA LEU A 133 -20.49 1.06 -0.10
C LEU A 133 -21.42 1.12 -1.29
N SER A 134 -22.30 0.13 -1.40
CA SER A 134 -23.16 -0.03 -2.56
C SER A 134 -24.49 -0.69 -2.25
N LEU A 135 -25.46 -0.42 -3.11
CA LEU A 135 -26.77 -1.03 -3.11
C LEU A 135 -27.03 -1.68 -4.47
N THR A 136 -27.02 -3.01 -4.51
CA THR A 136 -27.46 -3.74 -5.69
C THR A 136 -28.98 -3.81 -5.68
N ARG A 137 -29.65 -3.20 -6.65
CA ARG A 137 -31.10 -3.19 -6.78
C ARG A 137 -31.57 -4.28 -7.72
N TYR A 138 -32.59 -5.01 -7.31
CA TYR A 138 -33.18 -6.10 -8.07
C TYR A 138 -34.54 -5.72 -8.65
N LYS A 139 -34.84 -6.25 -9.84
CA LYS A 139 -36.14 -6.22 -10.48
C LYS A 139 -36.44 -7.62 -11.03
N ASN A 140 -37.52 -8.24 -10.59
CA ASN A 140 -37.84 -9.63 -10.92
C ASN A 140 -36.73 -10.63 -10.57
N ASP A 141 -36.07 -10.42 -9.43
CA ASP A 141 -34.92 -11.18 -8.91
C ASP A 141 -33.65 -11.12 -9.79
N GLU A 142 -33.60 -10.25 -10.80
CA GLU A 142 -32.41 -9.94 -11.61
C GLU A 142 -31.83 -8.60 -11.21
N ILE A 143 -30.50 -8.44 -11.34
CA ILE A 143 -29.83 -7.17 -11.06
C ILE A 143 -30.29 -6.14 -12.10
N SER A 144 -30.88 -5.04 -11.62
CA SER A 144 -31.29 -3.90 -12.43
C SER A 144 -30.19 -2.85 -12.51
N TYR A 145 -29.66 -2.45 -11.37
CA TYR A 145 -28.54 -1.53 -11.26
C TYR A 145 -27.86 -1.62 -9.90
N ILE A 146 -26.62 -1.12 -9.82
CA ILE A 146 -25.84 -0.98 -8.58
C ILE A 146 -25.59 0.51 -8.35
N GLU A 147 -25.96 1.00 -7.17
CA GLU A 147 -25.69 2.36 -6.69
C GLU A 147 -24.42 2.34 -5.84
N TYR A 148 -23.48 3.24 -6.13
CA TYR A 148 -22.31 3.48 -5.30
C TYR A 148 -22.47 4.76 -4.50
N LEU A 149 -22.25 4.67 -3.19
CA LEU A 149 -22.37 5.79 -2.28
C LEU A 149 -21.05 6.55 -2.18
N ASP A 150 -21.17 7.87 -2.09
CA ASP A 150 -20.07 8.74 -1.70
C ASP A 150 -20.00 8.82 -0.16
N ASP A 151 -18.80 8.96 0.39
CA ASP A 151 -18.58 9.10 1.83
C ASP A 151 -19.16 10.41 2.42
N ARG A 152 -19.65 11.31 1.58
CA ARG A 152 -20.35 12.55 1.92
C ARG A 152 -21.88 12.40 1.92
N GLY A 153 -22.39 11.20 1.72
CA GLY A 153 -23.79 10.88 1.98
C GLY A 153 -24.74 11.02 0.80
N PHE A 154 -24.26 10.88 -0.44
CA PHE A 154 -25.09 10.87 -1.65
C PHE A 154 -24.74 9.70 -2.57
N ILE A 155 -25.58 9.41 -3.54
CA ILE A 155 -25.32 8.38 -4.55
C ILE A 155 -24.41 9.00 -5.62
N SER A 156 -23.18 8.54 -5.69
CA SER A 156 -22.15 9.07 -6.58
C SER A 156 -22.26 8.51 -8.01
N SER A 157 -22.61 7.24 -8.16
CA SER A 157 -22.79 6.66 -9.49
C SER A 157 -23.76 5.47 -9.49
N ARG A 158 -24.25 5.10 -10.69
CA ARG A 158 -25.07 3.92 -10.93
C ARG A 158 -24.56 3.14 -12.12
N ILE A 159 -24.35 1.82 -11.94
CA ILE A 159 -24.10 0.89 -13.04
C ILE A 159 -25.38 0.18 -13.36
N TYR A 160 -25.89 0.37 -14.55
CA TYR A 160 -27.08 -0.32 -15.06
C TYR A 160 -26.71 -1.62 -15.73
N TYR A 161 -27.56 -2.62 -15.54
CA TYR A 161 -27.38 -3.96 -16.07
C TYR A 161 -28.43 -4.26 -17.14
N ASN A 162 -28.02 -4.99 -18.18
CA ASN A 162 -28.89 -5.55 -19.19
C ASN A 162 -28.53 -7.03 -19.38
N GLU A 163 -29.51 -7.93 -19.29
CA GLU A 163 -29.30 -9.38 -19.41
C GLU A 163 -28.16 -9.92 -18.52
N GLY A 164 -28.08 -9.42 -17.27
CA GLY A 164 -27.08 -9.83 -16.28
C GLY A 164 -25.67 -9.25 -16.50
N LYS A 165 -25.44 -8.39 -17.53
CA LYS A 165 -24.15 -7.76 -17.80
C LYS A 165 -24.20 -6.26 -17.56
N PRO A 166 -23.10 -5.62 -17.09
CA PRO A 166 -22.99 -4.17 -17.04
C PRO A 166 -23.19 -3.58 -18.42
N TYR A 167 -24.05 -2.56 -18.53
CA TYR A 167 -24.42 -1.94 -19.79
C TYR A 167 -23.87 -0.51 -19.92
N PHE A 168 -24.12 0.34 -18.91
CA PHE A 168 -23.51 1.66 -18.79
C PHE A 168 -23.42 2.10 -17.34
N GLN A 169 -22.53 3.06 -17.05
CA GLN A 169 -22.43 3.74 -15.75
C GLN A 169 -22.79 5.20 -15.88
N GLU A 170 -23.63 5.69 -14.99
CA GLU A 170 -23.90 7.11 -14.82
C GLU A 170 -23.14 7.64 -13.61
N TYR A 171 -22.44 8.76 -13.79
CA TYR A 171 -21.83 9.55 -12.71
C TYR A 171 -22.79 10.69 -12.39
N LEU A 172 -23.15 10.80 -11.12
CA LEU A 172 -24.22 11.68 -10.68
C LEU A 172 -23.67 12.95 -10.04
N SER A 173 -24.37 14.07 -10.22
CA SER A 173 -24.16 15.25 -9.40
C SER A 173 -24.64 15.02 -7.97
N PHE A 174 -24.29 15.93 -7.05
CA PHE A 174 -24.78 15.90 -5.68
C PHE A 174 -26.33 15.85 -5.59
N ASP A 175 -27.02 16.49 -6.54
CA ASP A 175 -28.49 16.50 -6.62
C ASP A 175 -29.09 15.23 -7.26
N GLY A 176 -28.24 14.24 -7.60
CA GLY A 176 -28.68 12.97 -8.17
C GLY A 176 -28.99 12.99 -9.68
N GLN A 177 -28.67 14.08 -10.38
CA GLN A 177 -28.78 14.15 -11.84
C GLN A 177 -27.55 13.47 -12.46
N TRP A 178 -27.73 12.70 -13.53
CA TRP A 178 -26.59 12.16 -14.24
C TRP A 178 -25.84 13.28 -15.02
N VAL A 179 -24.54 13.30 -14.86
CA VAL A 179 -23.64 14.25 -15.52
C VAL A 179 -22.98 13.60 -16.72
N LEU A 180 -22.41 12.42 -16.51
CA LEU A 180 -21.80 11.60 -17.55
C LEU A 180 -22.44 10.21 -17.58
N ARG A 181 -22.53 9.64 -18.78
CA ARG A 181 -22.87 8.24 -19.01
C ARG A 181 -21.77 7.57 -19.83
N GLU A 182 -21.09 6.63 -19.22
CA GLU A 182 -20.04 5.81 -19.82
C GLU A 182 -20.61 4.46 -20.25
N MET A 183 -20.44 4.10 -21.51
CA MET A 183 -20.87 2.78 -22.01
C MET A 183 -19.88 1.71 -21.54
N LEU A 184 -20.40 0.54 -21.10
CA LEU A 184 -19.62 -0.59 -20.58
C LEU A 184 -19.74 -1.84 -21.47
N ILE A 185 -19.89 -1.64 -22.77
CA ILE A 185 -20.00 -2.71 -23.77
C ILE A 185 -18.59 -2.96 -24.35
N GLU A 186 -18.22 -4.23 -24.58
CA GLU A 186 -16.87 -4.65 -24.99
C GLU A 186 -16.22 -3.80 -26.10
N GLU A 187 -17.00 -3.34 -27.08
CA GLU A 187 -16.51 -2.53 -28.21
C GLU A 187 -16.83 -1.02 -28.10
N ASN A 188 -17.47 -0.60 -27.01
CA ASN A 188 -17.90 0.78 -26.86
C ASN A 188 -17.74 1.27 -25.42
N HIS A 189 -16.77 2.15 -25.21
CA HIS A 189 -16.50 2.84 -23.95
C HIS A 189 -16.76 4.35 -24.06
N SER A 190 -17.58 4.77 -25.04
CA SER A 190 -17.90 6.18 -25.23
C SER A 190 -18.58 6.80 -24.02
N VAL A 191 -18.32 8.06 -23.79
CA VAL A 191 -18.88 8.83 -22.68
C VAL A 191 -19.75 9.95 -23.26
N MET A 192 -21.01 10.00 -22.82
CA MET A 192 -21.96 11.06 -23.16
C MET A 192 -22.08 12.04 -22.01
N VAL A 193 -22.15 13.32 -22.32
CA VAL A 193 -22.45 14.38 -21.36
C VAL A 193 -23.96 14.67 -21.38
N ASN A 194 -24.55 14.86 -20.21
CA ASN A 194 -25.93 15.31 -20.14
C ASN A 194 -26.05 16.78 -20.58
N GLU A 195 -27.06 17.09 -21.39
CA GLU A 195 -27.29 18.43 -21.94
C GLU A 195 -27.29 19.54 -20.88
N ALA A 196 -27.82 19.26 -19.67
CA ALA A 196 -27.84 20.21 -18.57
C ALA A 196 -26.43 20.64 -18.11
N PHE A 197 -25.40 19.84 -18.43
CA PHE A 197 -24.01 20.03 -18.01
C PHE A 197 -23.05 20.35 -19.16
N PHE A 198 -23.53 20.58 -20.39
CA PHE A 198 -22.67 20.94 -21.55
C PHE A 198 -21.77 22.13 -21.26
N HIS A 199 -22.24 23.07 -20.46
CA HIS A 199 -21.46 24.26 -20.08
C HIS A 199 -20.15 23.93 -19.32
N ALA A 200 -20.08 22.75 -18.68
CA ALA A 200 -18.93 22.31 -17.90
C ALA A 200 -17.91 21.51 -18.73
N PHE A 201 -18.20 21.15 -19.97
CA PHE A 201 -17.36 20.29 -20.82
C PHE A 201 -17.12 20.94 -22.17
N LYS A 202 -16.00 20.57 -22.84
CA LYS A 202 -15.66 21.08 -24.16
C LYS A 202 -16.37 20.33 -25.30
N LYS A 203 -16.87 19.13 -25.02
CA LYS A 203 -17.53 18.24 -25.95
C LYS A 203 -18.80 17.65 -25.35
N GLU A 204 -19.78 17.35 -26.19
CA GLU A 204 -21.02 16.67 -25.82
C GLU A 204 -20.81 15.14 -25.63
N SER A 205 -19.73 14.60 -26.20
CA SER A 205 -19.33 13.21 -26.07
C SER A 205 -17.82 13.02 -26.23
N TYR A 206 -17.30 11.95 -25.63
CA TYR A 206 -15.88 11.58 -25.64
C TYR A 206 -15.73 10.10 -26.04
N ALA A 207 -14.56 9.73 -26.57
CA ALA A 207 -14.29 8.36 -26.98
C ALA A 207 -14.20 7.41 -25.76
N ASN A 208 -13.71 7.90 -24.62
CA ASN A 208 -13.56 7.13 -23.38
C ASN A 208 -13.45 8.08 -22.17
N MET A 209 -13.48 7.53 -20.97
CA MET A 209 -13.35 8.30 -19.73
C MET A 209 -11.98 8.98 -19.58
N GLY A 210 -10.91 8.41 -20.14
CA GLY A 210 -9.58 9.00 -20.12
C GLY A 210 -9.53 10.37 -20.79
N ASP A 211 -10.27 10.56 -21.88
CA ASP A 211 -10.37 11.87 -22.57
C ASP A 211 -11.04 12.93 -21.68
N VAL A 212 -12.05 12.54 -20.91
CA VAL A 212 -12.73 13.43 -19.95
C VAL A 212 -11.78 13.82 -18.82
N VAL A 213 -11.11 12.83 -18.24
CA VAL A 213 -10.13 13.05 -17.15
C VAL A 213 -8.98 13.94 -17.64
N ALA A 214 -8.45 13.68 -18.85
CA ALA A 214 -7.38 14.49 -19.43
C ALA A 214 -7.82 15.95 -19.61
N GLU A 215 -9.06 16.20 -20.10
CA GLU A 215 -9.59 17.55 -20.21
C GLU A 215 -9.61 18.26 -18.86
N LYS A 216 -10.17 17.62 -17.83
CA LYS A 216 -10.33 18.21 -16.50
C LYS A 216 -8.99 18.34 -15.76
N MET A 217 -8.08 17.39 -15.92
CA MET A 217 -6.72 17.51 -15.41
C MET A 217 -5.99 18.70 -16.06
N LYS A 218 -6.07 18.84 -17.37
CA LYS A 218 -5.46 19.97 -18.08
C LYS A 218 -5.98 21.32 -17.60
N GLU A 219 -7.28 21.43 -17.37
CA GLU A 219 -7.89 22.62 -16.79
C GLU A 219 -7.33 22.90 -15.38
N GLN A 220 -7.18 21.86 -14.54
CA GLN A 220 -6.63 22.00 -13.22
C GLN A 220 -5.15 22.36 -13.24
N LEU A 221 -4.33 21.69 -14.04
CA LEU A 221 -2.89 21.94 -14.14
C LEU A 221 -2.57 23.35 -14.65
N ALA A 222 -3.46 23.91 -15.48
CA ALA A 222 -3.34 25.29 -15.96
C ALA A 222 -3.52 26.34 -14.82
N THR A 223 -4.07 25.97 -13.67
CA THR A 223 -4.22 26.87 -12.51
C THR A 223 -2.98 26.94 -11.62
N LEU A 224 -1.99 26.05 -11.85
CA LEU A 224 -0.76 26.02 -11.04
C LEU A 224 0.09 27.28 -11.28
N VAL A 225 0.59 27.87 -10.20
CA VAL A 225 1.33 29.12 -10.23
C VAL A 225 2.83 28.82 -10.19
N PRO A 226 3.58 29.18 -11.27
CA PRO A 226 5.03 29.02 -11.30
C PRO A 226 5.73 29.69 -10.12
N GLY A 227 6.73 29.02 -9.55
CA GLY A 227 7.52 29.53 -8.42
C GLY A 227 6.86 29.33 -7.04
N ARG A 228 5.52 29.13 -7.01
CA ARG A 228 4.78 28.80 -5.79
C ARG A 228 4.43 27.32 -5.72
N ASP A 229 3.91 26.80 -6.82
CA ASP A 229 3.33 25.45 -6.89
C ASP A 229 4.33 24.45 -7.48
N GLN A 230 4.32 23.23 -6.99
CA GLN A 230 5.14 22.11 -7.45
C GLN A 230 4.26 20.88 -7.66
N LEU A 231 4.49 20.16 -8.73
CA LEU A 231 3.74 18.95 -9.07
C LEU A 231 4.60 17.71 -8.80
N VAL A 232 4.11 16.81 -7.97
CA VAL A 232 4.73 15.52 -7.64
C VAL A 232 3.87 14.42 -8.20
N LEU A 233 4.39 13.67 -9.16
CA LEU A 233 3.65 12.59 -9.81
C LEU A 233 4.26 11.23 -9.46
N ALA A 234 3.44 10.31 -9.03
CA ALA A 234 3.81 8.91 -8.98
C ALA A 234 4.02 8.39 -10.42
N ALA A 235 5.16 7.75 -10.67
CA ALA A 235 5.52 7.27 -12.01
C ALA A 235 4.56 6.16 -12.46
N HIS A 236 3.75 6.49 -13.45
CA HIS A 236 2.80 5.59 -14.11
C HIS A 236 2.46 6.15 -15.49
N PRO A 237 2.27 5.32 -16.56
CA PRO A 237 1.98 5.82 -17.91
C PRO A 237 0.81 6.79 -17.98
N ALA A 238 -0.27 6.55 -17.24
CA ALA A 238 -1.42 7.44 -17.19
C ALA A 238 -1.11 8.82 -16.59
N ASN A 239 -0.13 8.92 -15.68
CA ASN A 239 0.29 10.20 -15.10
C ASN A 239 1.25 10.98 -15.99
N LEU A 240 1.97 10.31 -16.90
CA LEU A 240 2.99 10.97 -17.73
C LEU A 240 2.40 12.02 -18.68
N ALA A 241 1.18 11.79 -19.19
CA ALA A 241 0.47 12.77 -19.99
C ALA A 241 0.27 14.11 -19.27
N PHE A 242 0.17 14.09 -17.94
CA PHE A 242 0.00 15.30 -17.13
C PHE A 242 1.29 16.14 -17.06
N LEU A 243 2.48 15.53 -17.24
CA LEU A 243 3.73 16.29 -17.35
C LEU A 243 3.72 17.22 -18.56
N GLN A 244 3.23 16.75 -19.70
CA GLN A 244 3.14 17.54 -20.94
C GLN A 244 2.14 18.68 -20.82
N ASP A 245 1.02 18.44 -20.14
CA ASP A 245 -0.03 19.45 -19.95
C ASP A 245 0.34 20.50 -18.88
N THR A 246 1.36 20.25 -18.07
CA THR A 246 1.83 21.19 -17.05
C THR A 246 2.84 22.17 -17.66
N ALA A 247 2.66 23.46 -17.38
CA ALA A 247 3.58 24.50 -17.84
C ALA A 247 5.03 24.19 -17.44
N SER A 248 6.00 24.38 -18.35
CA SER A 248 7.42 24.11 -18.11
C SER A 248 8.02 24.95 -16.96
N SER A 249 7.41 26.10 -16.65
CA SER A 249 7.78 26.95 -15.52
C SER A 249 7.32 26.44 -14.14
N VAL A 250 6.41 25.46 -14.09
CA VAL A 250 6.02 24.76 -12.84
C VAL A 250 7.02 23.64 -12.57
N LYS A 251 7.56 23.61 -11.37
CA LYS A 251 8.49 22.55 -10.97
C LYS A 251 7.78 21.19 -10.86
N LYS A 252 8.40 20.17 -11.43
CA LYS A 252 7.86 18.81 -11.54
C LYS A 252 8.82 17.81 -10.91
N VAL A 253 8.26 16.89 -10.15
CA VAL A 253 8.97 15.75 -9.54
C VAL A 253 8.29 14.48 -10.03
N LEU A 254 9.07 13.49 -10.44
CA LEU A 254 8.57 12.17 -10.79
C LEU A 254 9.08 11.13 -9.79
N SER A 255 8.16 10.42 -9.14
CA SER A 255 8.44 9.44 -8.08
C SER A 255 8.33 8.01 -8.61
N PHE A 256 9.44 7.29 -8.62
CA PHE A 256 9.51 5.86 -8.91
C PHE A 256 9.56 5.10 -7.58
N TYR A 257 8.67 4.12 -7.42
CA TYR A 257 8.57 3.38 -6.20
C TYR A 257 8.30 1.89 -6.46
N GLY A 258 9.08 1.03 -5.82
CA GLY A 258 8.96 -0.41 -5.94
C GLY A 258 9.00 -0.88 -7.40
N ASP A 259 8.29 -1.96 -7.65
CA ASP A 259 8.14 -2.55 -9.00
C ASP A 259 6.91 -2.03 -9.77
N ARG A 260 6.27 -0.94 -9.31
CA ARG A 260 5.08 -0.37 -9.95
C ARG A 260 5.26 -0.13 -11.44
N GLN A 261 6.45 0.31 -11.84
CA GLN A 261 6.81 0.52 -13.23
C GLN A 261 8.29 0.15 -13.47
N PRO A 262 8.58 -1.13 -13.73
CA PRO A 262 9.94 -1.53 -14.07
C PRO A 262 10.37 -0.87 -15.38
N LEU A 263 11.52 -0.19 -15.35
CA LEU A 263 12.08 0.45 -16.53
C LEU A 263 12.78 -0.59 -17.41
N SER A 264 12.37 -0.65 -18.68
CA SER A 264 12.99 -1.48 -19.71
C SER A 264 13.29 -0.65 -20.96
N ALA A 265 14.12 -1.18 -21.85
CA ALA A 265 14.41 -0.52 -23.13
C ALA A 265 13.14 -0.28 -23.96
N GLU A 266 12.14 -1.15 -23.83
CA GLU A 266 10.89 -1.08 -24.59
C GLU A 266 9.95 0.00 -24.07
N ASN A 267 9.87 0.19 -22.74
CA ASN A 267 8.97 1.16 -22.14
C ASN A 267 9.62 2.52 -21.86
N PHE A 268 10.95 2.64 -21.96
CA PHE A 268 11.66 3.89 -21.68
C PHE A 268 11.17 5.05 -22.53
N ALA A 269 10.77 4.79 -23.79
CA ALA A 269 10.23 5.82 -24.69
C ALA A 269 8.98 6.50 -24.09
N LEU A 270 8.19 5.79 -23.28
CA LEU A 270 7.03 6.34 -22.59
C LEU A 270 7.43 7.40 -21.54
N TYR A 271 8.65 7.28 -21.01
CA TYR A 271 9.19 8.19 -20.00
C TYR A 271 10.10 9.27 -20.57
N PHE A 272 10.16 9.40 -21.90
CA PHE A 272 11.00 10.42 -22.55
C PHE A 272 10.64 11.83 -22.10
N ASP A 273 9.37 12.05 -21.77
CA ASP A 273 8.85 13.33 -21.26
C ASP A 273 9.37 13.66 -19.85
N MET A 274 10.01 12.71 -19.14
CA MET A 274 10.72 12.96 -17.88
C MET A 274 11.80 14.04 -17.98
N ILE A 275 12.27 14.33 -19.19
CA ILE A 275 13.30 15.35 -19.42
C ILE A 275 12.89 16.70 -18.83
N ASP A 276 11.59 17.00 -18.85
CA ASP A 276 11.04 18.24 -18.30
C ASP A 276 10.88 18.22 -16.76
N ALA A 277 11.03 17.07 -16.11
CA ALA A 277 11.04 17.00 -14.64
C ALA A 277 12.36 17.56 -14.09
N GLN A 278 12.25 18.38 -13.03
CA GLN A 278 13.42 18.97 -12.35
C GLN A 278 14.08 17.97 -11.41
N LEU A 279 13.30 17.03 -10.86
CA LEU A 279 13.76 16.01 -9.92
C LEU A 279 13.10 14.68 -10.24
N LEU A 280 13.89 13.62 -10.26
CA LEU A 280 13.43 12.25 -10.24
C LEU A 280 13.83 11.64 -8.89
N ILE A 281 12.90 10.99 -8.22
CA ILE A 281 13.15 10.29 -6.96
C ILE A 281 12.83 8.81 -7.12
N THR A 282 13.60 7.98 -6.44
CA THR A 282 13.40 6.53 -6.40
C THR A 282 13.81 5.97 -5.04
N ASP A 283 13.18 4.90 -4.63
CA ASP A 283 13.55 4.12 -3.43
C ASP A 283 14.66 3.10 -3.73
N SER A 284 14.87 2.74 -5.00
CA SER A 284 15.74 1.65 -5.45
C SER A 284 16.98 2.15 -6.20
N GLU A 285 18.17 1.63 -5.84
CA GLU A 285 19.39 1.90 -6.58
C GLU A 285 19.34 1.29 -7.99
N LYS A 286 18.70 0.13 -8.13
CA LYS A 286 18.47 -0.54 -9.42
C LYS A 286 17.69 0.34 -10.40
N THR A 287 16.61 1.00 -9.93
CA THR A 287 15.85 1.94 -10.75
C THR A 287 16.67 3.16 -11.13
N LYS A 288 17.48 3.70 -10.20
CA LYS A 288 18.38 4.82 -10.46
C LYS A 288 19.45 4.45 -11.50
N GLU A 289 20.06 3.28 -11.37
CA GLU A 289 21.02 2.77 -12.35
C GLU A 289 20.37 2.57 -13.72
N ALA A 290 19.17 1.98 -13.77
CA ALA A 290 18.43 1.81 -15.01
C ALA A 290 18.15 3.15 -15.72
N ILE A 291 17.72 4.19 -14.98
CA ILE A 291 17.55 5.54 -15.51
C ILE A 291 18.90 6.05 -16.08
N GLY A 292 20.01 5.83 -15.36
CA GLY A 292 21.35 6.24 -15.77
C GLY A 292 21.84 5.60 -17.05
N VAL A 293 21.51 4.32 -17.26
CA VAL A 293 21.83 3.59 -18.49
C VAL A 293 21.10 4.20 -19.68
N PHE A 294 19.83 4.61 -19.52
CA PHE A 294 19.06 5.22 -20.61
C PHE A 294 19.44 6.66 -20.90
N SER A 295 19.72 7.44 -19.85
CA SER A 295 20.02 8.85 -20.00
C SER A 295 20.95 9.37 -18.87
N PRO A 296 22.23 9.63 -19.17
CA PRO A 296 23.15 10.23 -18.19
C PRO A 296 22.69 11.59 -17.67
N SER A 297 21.95 12.38 -18.47
CA SER A 297 21.41 13.67 -18.04
C SER A 297 20.28 13.51 -17.00
N LEU A 298 19.46 12.45 -17.13
CA LEU A 298 18.44 12.14 -16.13
C LEU A 298 19.06 11.55 -14.86
N ALA A 299 20.15 10.79 -14.98
CA ALA A 299 20.86 10.26 -13.82
C ALA A 299 21.30 11.36 -12.84
N GLN A 300 21.72 12.53 -13.37
CA GLN A 300 22.11 13.69 -12.54
C GLN A 300 20.95 14.29 -11.76
N LYS A 301 19.73 14.13 -12.24
CA LYS A 301 18.49 14.60 -11.59
C LYS A 301 17.83 13.51 -10.74
N THR A 302 18.35 12.28 -10.77
CA THR A 302 17.76 11.13 -10.07
C THR A 302 18.42 10.96 -8.71
N HIS A 303 17.63 11.08 -7.67
CA HIS A 303 18.09 10.92 -6.31
C HIS A 303 17.35 9.77 -5.63
N ARG A 304 18.10 8.98 -4.89
CA ARG A 304 17.51 7.95 -4.04
C ARG A 304 17.06 8.57 -2.73
N ILE A 305 15.81 8.32 -2.38
CA ILE A 305 15.22 8.77 -1.13
C ILE A 305 14.17 7.74 -0.68
N THR A 306 14.19 7.39 0.60
CA THR A 306 13.13 6.55 1.14
C THR A 306 11.80 7.31 1.16
N SER A 307 10.71 6.61 0.90
CA SER A 307 9.35 7.12 1.12
C SER A 307 8.89 6.98 2.57
N PHE A 308 9.69 6.34 3.42
CA PHE A 308 9.39 6.14 4.84
C PHE A 308 10.28 7.04 5.69
N ASP A 309 9.69 7.68 6.70
CA ASP A 309 10.46 8.32 7.76
C ASP A 309 10.79 7.31 8.88
N SER A 310 11.83 7.61 9.64
CA SER A 310 12.19 6.83 10.82
C SER A 310 11.64 7.52 12.07
N ARG A 311 10.84 6.81 12.84
CA ARG A 311 10.35 7.27 14.14
C ARG A 311 10.86 6.33 15.22
N LEU A 312 11.47 6.88 16.25
CA LEU A 312 11.96 6.06 17.35
C LEU A 312 10.77 5.43 18.10
N ARG A 313 10.61 4.12 17.95
CA ARG A 313 9.75 3.28 18.77
C ARG A 313 10.57 2.11 19.26
N LEU A 314 11.26 2.30 20.40
CA LEU A 314 12.01 1.22 21.02
C LEU A 314 11.06 0.10 21.41
N GLY A 315 11.36 -1.11 20.95
CA GLY A 315 10.59 -2.29 21.29
C GLY A 315 10.82 -2.78 22.73
N SER A 316 9.98 -3.70 23.16
CA SER A 316 10.02 -4.35 24.48
C SER A 316 10.85 -5.64 24.49
N SER A 317 11.63 -5.92 23.45
CA SER A 317 12.38 -7.18 23.30
C SER A 317 13.38 -7.44 24.43
N GLN A 318 13.82 -6.39 25.14
CA GLN A 318 14.74 -6.51 26.29
C GLN A 318 14.06 -7.07 27.56
N GLU A 319 12.74 -6.99 27.66
CA GLU A 319 11.94 -7.46 28.79
C GLU A 319 11.60 -8.95 28.66
N ARG A 320 11.85 -9.55 27.50
CA ARG A 320 11.55 -10.96 27.21
C ARG A 320 12.75 -11.86 27.52
N LYS A 321 12.45 -13.10 27.96
CA LYS A 321 13.45 -14.15 28.13
C LYS A 321 13.88 -14.71 26.77
N GLU A 322 12.92 -14.89 25.87
CA GLU A 322 13.12 -15.43 24.54
C GLU A 322 13.66 -14.31 23.61
N SER A 323 14.62 -14.68 22.76
CA SER A 323 15.18 -13.80 21.76
C SER A 323 14.53 -14.10 20.40
N LYS A 324 13.63 -13.21 19.97
CA LYS A 324 12.88 -13.39 18.73
C LYS A 324 13.66 -12.85 17.53
N ILE A 325 13.77 -13.67 16.50
CA ILE A 325 14.31 -13.35 15.19
C ILE A 325 13.15 -13.09 14.24
N TYR A 326 13.16 -11.96 13.57
CA TYR A 326 12.25 -11.63 12.48
C TYR A 326 12.95 -11.91 11.16
N PHE A 327 12.58 -13.00 10.50
CA PHE A 327 13.15 -13.38 9.21
C PHE A 327 12.20 -12.92 8.10
N TYR A 328 12.55 -11.83 7.41
CA TYR A 328 11.78 -11.37 6.27
C TYR A 328 11.90 -12.35 5.10
N VAL A 329 10.78 -12.70 4.49
CA VAL A 329 10.70 -13.61 3.35
C VAL A 329 10.17 -12.87 2.13
N ASN A 330 11.02 -12.71 1.13
CA ASN A 330 10.62 -12.16 -0.15
C ASN A 330 9.87 -13.24 -0.95
N GLU A 331 8.62 -12.94 -1.34
CA GLU A 331 7.79 -13.88 -2.13
C GLU A 331 8.43 -14.26 -3.46
N ALA A 332 9.13 -13.33 -4.11
CA ALA A 332 9.81 -13.58 -5.38
C ALA A 332 11.06 -14.45 -5.23
N GLU A 333 11.70 -14.42 -4.05
CA GLU A 333 12.95 -15.12 -3.75
C GLU A 333 12.86 -15.82 -2.38
N LEU A 334 12.25 -17.01 -2.32
CA LEU A 334 12.19 -17.78 -1.07
C LEU A 334 13.59 -18.15 -0.58
N PRO A 335 13.81 -18.23 0.75
CA PRO A 335 15.06 -18.68 1.33
C PRO A 335 15.44 -20.08 0.83
N SER A 336 16.70 -20.29 0.54
CA SER A 336 17.20 -21.60 0.13
C SER A 336 17.10 -22.61 1.29
N LYS A 337 16.99 -23.92 0.96
CA LYS A 337 17.03 -24.99 1.98
C LYS A 337 18.29 -24.91 2.87
N SER A 338 19.43 -24.45 2.32
CA SER A 338 20.66 -24.24 3.10
C SER A 338 20.52 -23.14 4.13
N GLN A 339 19.88 -22.04 3.79
CA GLN A 339 19.61 -20.91 4.71
C GLN A 339 18.64 -21.32 5.81
N LEU A 340 17.52 -21.95 5.43
CA LEU A 340 16.52 -22.46 6.39
C LEU A 340 17.15 -23.47 7.36
N LYS A 341 17.94 -24.43 6.83
CA LYS A 341 18.64 -25.42 7.66
C LYS A 341 19.53 -24.73 8.71
N LYS A 342 20.31 -23.72 8.30
CA LYS A 342 21.18 -22.98 9.21
C LYS A 342 20.42 -22.23 10.30
N VAL A 343 19.29 -21.61 9.97
CA VAL A 343 18.43 -20.96 10.97
C VAL A 343 17.89 -21.99 11.96
N LEU A 344 17.40 -23.14 11.48
CA LEU A 344 16.89 -24.22 12.32
C LEU A 344 17.99 -24.84 13.19
N GLU A 345 19.23 -25.02 12.67
CA GLU A 345 20.39 -25.45 13.45
C GLU A 345 20.70 -24.50 14.61
N VAL A 346 20.62 -23.18 14.38
CA VAL A 346 20.79 -22.17 15.43
C VAL A 346 19.70 -22.28 16.49
N LEU A 347 18.44 -22.45 16.08
CA LEU A 347 17.33 -22.66 17.02
C LEU A 347 17.52 -23.93 17.84
N ALA A 348 17.96 -25.04 17.23
CA ALA A 348 18.21 -26.31 17.93
C ALA A 348 19.29 -26.17 19.02
N GLN A 349 20.33 -25.37 18.74
CA GLN A 349 21.44 -25.13 19.68
C GLN A 349 21.09 -24.15 20.80
N HIS A 350 20.12 -23.24 20.59
CA HIS A 350 19.77 -22.16 21.51
C HIS A 350 18.28 -22.21 21.87
N PRO A 351 17.89 -22.87 22.99
CA PRO A 351 16.49 -23.09 23.35
C PRO A 351 15.66 -21.80 23.55
N LEU A 352 16.28 -20.66 23.80
CA LEU A 352 15.62 -19.39 24.03
C LEU A 352 15.45 -18.56 22.73
N PHE A 353 15.83 -19.10 21.57
CA PHE A 353 15.66 -18.41 20.31
C PHE A 353 14.37 -18.87 19.63
N GLU A 354 13.61 -17.89 19.14
CA GLU A 354 12.40 -18.07 18.34
C GLU A 354 12.58 -17.38 16.98
N VAL A 355 11.93 -17.86 15.94
CA VAL A 355 11.92 -17.20 14.63
C VAL A 355 10.50 -17.03 14.08
N VAL A 356 10.23 -15.86 13.55
CA VAL A 356 9.04 -15.57 12.73
C VAL A 356 9.51 -15.39 11.28
N PHE A 357 9.09 -16.30 10.41
CA PHE A 357 9.24 -16.13 8.97
C PHE A 357 8.10 -15.24 8.46
N ALA A 358 8.43 -14.02 8.05
CA ALA A 358 7.47 -12.96 7.82
C ALA A 358 7.31 -12.67 6.32
N PHE A 359 6.14 -12.95 5.76
CA PHE A 359 5.73 -12.47 4.45
C PHE A 359 4.95 -11.17 4.57
N TYR A 360 5.03 -10.33 3.54
CA TYR A 360 4.16 -9.17 3.36
C TYR A 360 3.25 -9.42 2.16
N ASN A 361 1.95 -9.69 2.42
CA ASN A 361 0.96 -10.06 1.42
C ASN A 361 1.37 -11.23 0.50
N GLY A 362 2.12 -12.18 1.04
CA GLY A 362 2.54 -13.36 0.30
C GLY A 362 1.36 -14.19 -0.18
N SER A 363 1.47 -14.78 -1.38
CA SER A 363 0.45 -15.68 -1.89
C SER A 363 0.33 -16.94 -1.03
N PRO A 364 -0.88 -17.49 -0.84
CA PRO A 364 -1.08 -18.72 -0.07
C PRO A 364 -0.22 -19.89 -0.53
N GLU A 365 0.08 -19.94 -1.83
CA GLU A 365 0.93 -20.95 -2.44
C GLU A 365 2.37 -20.84 -1.95
N ARG A 366 2.93 -19.62 -1.88
CA ARG A 366 4.30 -19.37 -1.43
C ARG A 366 4.46 -19.60 0.08
N VAL A 367 3.46 -19.20 0.86
CA VAL A 367 3.43 -19.49 2.30
C VAL A 367 3.48 -20.99 2.55
N LYS A 368 2.60 -21.78 1.88
CA LYS A 368 2.59 -23.25 1.98
C LYS A 368 3.87 -23.90 1.46
N GLU A 369 4.49 -23.34 0.43
CA GLU A 369 5.77 -23.83 -0.09
C GLU A 369 6.87 -23.71 0.98
N LEU A 370 6.95 -22.58 1.67
CA LEU A 370 7.92 -22.40 2.76
C LEU A 370 7.64 -23.33 3.95
N GLU A 371 6.37 -23.44 4.36
CA GLU A 371 5.96 -24.34 5.43
C GLU A 371 6.36 -25.80 5.11
N GLY A 372 6.08 -26.26 3.90
CA GLY A 372 6.47 -27.60 3.43
C GLY A 372 7.99 -27.82 3.41
N GLN A 373 8.78 -26.80 3.04
CA GLN A 373 10.26 -26.88 3.09
C GLN A 373 10.77 -26.99 4.52
N LEU A 374 10.19 -26.26 5.47
CA LEU A 374 10.55 -26.34 6.89
C LEU A 374 10.20 -27.70 7.47
N GLU A 375 9.01 -28.24 7.20
CA GLU A 375 8.58 -29.57 7.65
C GLU A 375 9.49 -30.67 7.09
N GLU A 376 9.82 -30.61 5.79
CA GLU A 376 10.74 -31.57 5.15
C GLU A 376 12.12 -31.57 5.81
N LEU A 377 12.67 -30.38 6.11
CA LEU A 377 13.96 -30.25 6.79
C LEU A 377 13.94 -30.86 8.19
N ILE A 378 12.91 -30.59 8.98
CA ILE A 378 12.75 -31.14 10.33
C ILE A 378 12.60 -32.67 10.29
N ALA A 379 11.83 -33.18 9.33
CA ALA A 379 11.65 -34.63 9.19
C ALA A 379 12.92 -35.37 8.76
N SER A 380 13.80 -34.70 8.00
CA SER A 380 15.01 -35.31 7.45
C SER A 380 16.22 -35.29 8.38
N GLU A 381 16.26 -34.42 9.38
CA GLU A 381 17.43 -34.15 10.22
C GLU A 381 17.12 -34.44 11.71
N GLN A 382 17.81 -35.39 12.31
CA GLN A 382 17.56 -35.81 13.72
C GLN A 382 17.73 -34.66 14.73
N ASP A 383 18.72 -33.81 14.53
CA ASP A 383 19.04 -32.70 15.42
C ASP A 383 17.97 -31.57 15.39
N LEU A 384 17.15 -31.52 14.34
CA LEU A 384 16.11 -30.51 14.19
C LEU A 384 14.75 -30.89 14.80
N HIS A 385 14.59 -32.12 15.29
CA HIS A 385 13.34 -32.57 15.94
C HIS A 385 12.99 -31.79 17.22
N LEU A 386 13.95 -31.04 17.79
CA LEU A 386 13.72 -30.15 18.92
C LEU A 386 12.98 -28.86 18.55
N VAL A 387 12.85 -28.58 17.25
CA VAL A 387 12.16 -27.40 16.73
C VAL A 387 10.83 -27.86 16.14
N GLN A 388 9.72 -27.64 16.84
CA GLN A 388 8.40 -28.13 16.40
C GLN A 388 7.71 -27.12 15.48
N SER A 389 6.96 -27.65 14.49
CA SER A 389 6.18 -26.83 13.56
C SER A 389 4.79 -26.49 14.12
N PRO A 390 4.26 -25.28 13.88
CA PRO A 390 2.93 -24.89 14.32
C PRO A 390 1.77 -25.51 13.52
N ALA A 391 2.03 -26.31 12.49
CA ALA A 391 1.03 -26.86 11.55
C ALA A 391 -0.14 -27.66 12.19
N GLN A 392 -0.14 -27.90 13.50
CA GLN A 392 -1.21 -28.58 14.23
C GLN A 392 -2.12 -27.64 15.04
N MET A 393 -1.90 -26.33 15.08
CA MET A 393 -2.74 -25.41 15.88
C MET A 393 -4.02 -24.95 15.17
N GLU A 394 -4.14 -25.06 13.87
CA GLU A 394 -5.36 -24.63 13.13
C GLU A 394 -6.56 -25.59 13.31
N GLU A 395 -6.36 -26.81 13.82
CA GLU A 395 -7.47 -27.75 14.12
C GLU A 395 -8.14 -27.54 15.49
N LEU A 396 -7.57 -26.76 16.36
CA LEU A 396 -8.16 -26.39 17.65
C LEU A 396 -8.96 -25.09 17.45
N GLY A 397 -10.22 -25.21 17.04
CA GLY A 397 -11.13 -24.09 16.83
C GLY A 397 -11.19 -23.13 18.01
N GLU A 398 -11.45 -21.85 17.71
CA GLU A 398 -11.54 -20.67 18.58
C GLU A 398 -12.50 -20.76 19.80
N ASN A 399 -13.01 -21.93 20.17
CA ASN A 399 -14.03 -22.13 21.21
C ASN A 399 -13.61 -23.07 22.35
N GLN A 400 -12.34 -23.37 22.55
CA GLN A 400 -11.92 -24.01 23.78
C GLN A 400 -11.36 -22.99 24.76
N ILE A 401 -12.12 -22.74 25.83
CA ILE A 401 -11.62 -22.09 27.04
C ILE A 401 -10.42 -22.94 27.52
N ILE A 402 -9.22 -22.42 27.33
CA ILE A 402 -7.99 -23.06 27.78
C ILE A 402 -7.99 -22.95 29.30
N ASP A 403 -8.17 -24.07 29.99
CA ASP A 403 -7.96 -24.16 31.43
C ASP A 403 -6.48 -23.85 31.74
N GLU A 404 -6.21 -22.91 32.63
CA GLU A 404 -4.85 -22.48 32.98
C GLU A 404 -3.94 -23.63 33.48
N GLU A 405 -4.50 -24.79 33.85
CA GLU A 405 -3.75 -25.98 34.25
C GLU A 405 -3.20 -26.82 33.08
N SER A 406 -3.68 -26.60 31.84
CA SER A 406 -3.21 -27.33 30.64
C SER A 406 -2.01 -26.69 29.94
N VAL A 407 -1.51 -25.55 30.43
CA VAL A 407 -0.39 -24.79 29.80
C VAL A 407 0.98 -25.46 30.03
N GLN A 408 1.06 -26.48 30.89
CA GLN A 408 2.35 -27.14 31.18
C GLN A 408 2.86 -28.13 30.13
N ASP A 409 2.03 -28.51 29.13
CA ASP A 409 2.38 -29.44 28.04
C ASP A 409 2.14 -28.87 26.63
N ALA A 410 2.06 -27.54 26.46
CA ALA A 410 1.99 -26.96 25.13
C ALA A 410 3.32 -27.20 24.37
N PRO A 411 3.29 -27.70 23.13
CA PRO A 411 4.50 -27.93 22.37
C PRO A 411 5.29 -26.62 22.19
N ASP A 412 6.60 -26.71 22.38
CA ASP A 412 7.55 -25.59 22.37
C ASP A 412 7.78 -25.14 20.91
N TYR A 413 6.81 -24.41 20.33
CA TYR A 413 6.90 -23.90 18.97
C TYR A 413 7.92 -22.76 18.90
N ARG A 414 9.10 -23.05 18.35
CA ARG A 414 10.18 -22.07 18.25
C ARG A 414 10.26 -21.37 16.88
N PHE A 415 9.40 -21.72 15.94
CA PHE A 415 9.23 -20.97 14.72
C PHE A 415 7.77 -20.89 14.29
N VAL A 416 7.45 -19.85 13.53
CA VAL A 416 6.13 -19.63 12.93
C VAL A 416 6.29 -18.95 11.60
N VAL A 417 5.45 -19.32 10.63
CA VAL A 417 5.30 -18.58 9.36
C VAL A 417 4.11 -17.66 9.50
N LYS A 418 4.32 -16.36 9.31
CA LYS A 418 3.27 -15.34 9.36
C LYS A 418 3.18 -14.59 8.04
N ASN A 419 1.97 -14.40 7.57
CA ASN A 419 1.70 -13.55 6.42
C ASN A 419 1.01 -12.28 6.91
N PHE A 420 1.76 -11.19 6.96
CA PHE A 420 1.25 -9.90 7.41
C PHE A 420 0.50 -9.22 6.28
N SER A 421 -0.69 -8.71 6.58
CA SER A 421 -1.56 -8.00 5.66
C SER A 421 -1.72 -6.52 5.99
N ASN A 422 -1.26 -6.09 7.17
CA ASN A 422 -1.31 -4.69 7.60
C ASN A 422 -0.02 -4.27 8.34
N GLU A 423 0.23 -2.97 8.32
CA GLU A 423 1.44 -2.38 8.91
C GLU A 423 1.45 -2.49 10.45
N ASN A 424 0.29 -2.40 11.10
CA ASN A 424 0.21 -2.45 12.56
C ASN A 424 0.67 -3.79 13.11
N ASP A 425 0.31 -4.91 12.46
CA ASP A 425 0.75 -6.24 12.88
C ASP A 425 2.25 -6.42 12.72
N ILE A 426 2.85 -5.84 11.67
CA ILE A 426 4.30 -5.82 11.48
C ILE A 426 4.96 -5.05 12.62
N ILE A 427 4.46 -3.86 12.95
CA ILE A 427 4.98 -3.02 14.04
C ILE A 427 4.90 -3.77 15.38
N GLN A 428 3.76 -4.39 15.69
CA GLN A 428 3.58 -5.18 16.92
C GLN A 428 4.54 -6.38 17.00
N GLU A 429 4.84 -7.02 15.87
CA GLU A 429 5.81 -8.11 15.85
C GLU A 429 7.24 -7.59 16.02
N LEU A 430 7.59 -6.49 15.36
CA LEU A 430 8.90 -5.85 15.49
C LEU A 430 9.16 -5.32 16.91
N GLU A 431 8.15 -4.85 17.64
CA GLU A 431 8.29 -4.46 19.05
C GLU A 431 8.83 -5.59 19.95
N LYS A 432 8.58 -6.85 19.58
CA LYS A 432 9.03 -8.05 20.30
C LYS A 432 10.31 -8.65 19.73
N THR A 433 10.78 -8.11 18.62
CA THR A 433 11.91 -8.65 17.83
C THR A 433 13.23 -8.15 18.37
N ARG A 434 14.22 -9.04 18.41
CA ARG A 434 15.58 -8.74 18.86
C ARG A 434 16.60 -8.68 17.73
N LEU A 435 16.31 -9.35 16.62
CA LEU A 435 17.15 -9.39 15.44
C LEU A 435 16.28 -9.49 14.18
N ILE A 436 16.58 -8.71 13.16
CA ILE A 436 15.99 -8.84 11.83
C ILE A 436 16.98 -9.57 10.92
N VAL A 437 16.49 -10.49 10.11
CA VAL A 437 17.24 -11.20 9.06
C VAL A 437 16.52 -11.00 7.74
N ASP A 438 17.22 -10.42 6.76
CA ASP A 438 16.74 -10.29 5.38
C ASP A 438 17.85 -10.70 4.42
N LEU A 439 17.70 -11.86 3.80
CA LEU A 439 18.70 -12.45 2.90
C LEU A 439 18.36 -12.26 1.41
N SER A 440 17.39 -11.40 1.11
CA SER A 440 17.00 -11.07 -0.26
C SER A 440 18.15 -10.38 -1.02
N GLU A 441 18.19 -10.52 -2.35
CA GLU A 441 19.10 -9.76 -3.20
C GLU A 441 18.80 -8.25 -3.16
N GLU A 442 17.54 -7.89 -3.00
CA GLU A 442 17.09 -6.53 -2.69
C GLU A 442 16.40 -6.54 -1.32
N PRO A 443 17.11 -6.16 -0.23
CA PRO A 443 16.52 -6.13 1.09
C PRO A 443 15.32 -5.18 1.17
N ASN A 444 14.29 -5.59 1.92
CA ASN A 444 13.05 -4.83 2.01
C ASN A 444 13.26 -3.49 2.70
N LEU A 445 12.98 -2.41 1.99
CA LEU A 445 13.21 -1.03 2.46
C LEU A 445 12.43 -0.72 3.74
N TYR A 446 11.16 -1.09 3.80
CA TYR A 446 10.33 -0.84 4.99
C TYR A 446 10.90 -1.55 6.21
N THR A 447 11.27 -2.83 6.07
CA THR A 447 11.86 -3.62 7.16
C THR A 447 13.18 -3.02 7.64
N GLN A 448 14.02 -2.50 6.74
CA GLN A 448 15.28 -1.84 7.11
C GLN A 448 15.05 -0.56 7.90
N ILE A 449 14.13 0.31 7.44
CA ILE A 449 13.78 1.55 8.14
C ILE A 449 13.12 1.25 9.49
N ALA A 450 12.19 0.28 9.53
CA ALA A 450 11.56 -0.13 10.77
C ALA A 450 12.57 -0.69 11.78
N GLY A 451 13.55 -1.46 11.30
CA GLY A 451 14.66 -1.96 12.12
C GLY A 451 15.51 -0.84 12.71
N ILE A 452 15.86 0.17 11.92
CA ILE A 452 16.56 1.37 12.42
C ILE A 452 15.70 2.08 13.47
N SER A 453 14.41 2.30 13.16
CA SER A 453 13.46 3.00 14.06
C SER A 453 13.27 2.30 15.40
N ALA A 454 13.24 0.98 15.39
CA ALA A 454 13.11 0.17 16.60
C ALA A 454 14.45 -0.10 17.32
N GLY A 455 15.58 0.30 16.74
CA GLY A 455 16.92 0.04 17.28
C GLY A 455 17.33 -1.42 17.19
N ILE A 456 16.75 -2.20 16.26
CA ILE A 456 16.98 -3.64 16.11
C ILE A 456 18.14 -3.85 15.13
N PRO A 457 19.20 -4.62 15.50
CA PRO A 457 20.26 -4.98 14.57
C PRO A 457 19.72 -5.86 13.43
N GLN A 458 20.36 -5.78 12.26
CA GLN A 458 19.91 -6.43 11.04
C GLN A 458 21.01 -7.31 10.44
N VAL A 459 20.65 -8.48 9.93
CA VAL A 459 21.53 -9.36 9.15
C VAL A 459 21.08 -9.33 7.70
N ASN A 460 21.94 -8.84 6.81
CA ASN A 460 21.64 -8.73 5.39
C ASN A 460 22.69 -9.48 4.57
N ARG A 461 22.28 -9.99 3.41
CA ARG A 461 23.18 -10.57 2.42
C ARG A 461 23.89 -9.49 1.60
N VAL A 462 23.22 -8.37 1.37
CA VAL A 462 23.70 -7.28 0.52
C VAL A 462 23.94 -6.02 1.36
N GLN A 463 25.01 -5.30 1.07
CA GLN A 463 25.29 -3.99 1.66
C GLN A 463 24.29 -2.96 1.16
N THR A 464 23.68 -2.24 2.08
CA THR A 464 22.80 -1.10 1.78
C THR A 464 23.28 0.15 2.48
N GLU A 465 22.67 1.30 2.21
CA GLU A 465 22.98 2.55 2.95
C GLU A 465 22.37 2.56 4.36
N TYR A 466 21.42 1.65 4.64
CA TYR A 466 20.69 1.58 5.91
C TYR A 466 21.41 0.73 6.96
N VAL A 467 22.20 -0.25 6.52
CA VAL A 467 22.85 -1.23 7.39
C VAL A 467 24.36 -1.18 7.23
N ASP A 468 25.04 -0.78 8.29
CA ASP A 468 26.51 -0.72 8.36
C ASP A 468 27.05 -1.95 9.09
N HIS A 469 27.94 -2.67 8.39
CA HIS A 469 28.53 -3.92 8.91
C HIS A 469 29.24 -3.72 10.26
N LEU A 470 28.90 -4.59 11.25
CA LEU A 470 29.41 -4.57 12.62
C LEU A 470 29.08 -3.27 13.41
N LYS A 471 28.07 -2.51 12.93
CA LYS A 471 27.52 -1.36 13.66
C LYS A 471 26.05 -1.63 13.97
N ASN A 472 25.10 -1.27 13.11
CA ASN A 472 23.70 -1.60 13.30
C ASN A 472 23.27 -2.90 12.59
N GLY A 473 24.22 -3.67 12.07
CA GLY A 473 23.93 -4.96 11.46
C GLY A 473 25.16 -5.75 11.04
N TYR A 474 24.91 -6.90 10.43
CA TYR A 474 25.92 -7.81 9.91
C TYR A 474 25.64 -8.09 8.42
N VAL A 475 26.57 -7.70 7.55
CA VAL A 475 26.49 -8.00 6.12
C VAL A 475 27.31 -9.26 5.83
N LEU A 476 26.68 -10.28 5.25
CA LEU A 476 27.28 -11.59 4.99
C LEU A 476 28.26 -11.49 3.79
N SER A 477 29.55 -11.38 4.06
CA SER A 477 30.58 -11.26 3.02
C SER A 477 30.96 -12.61 2.37
N LYS A 478 30.77 -13.71 3.09
CA LYS A 478 31.10 -15.09 2.67
C LYS A 478 29.85 -15.95 2.46
N GLY A 479 28.70 -15.29 2.28
CA GLY A 479 27.41 -15.94 2.09
C GLY A 479 26.90 -16.67 3.34
N ASP A 480 26.05 -17.67 3.13
CA ASP A 480 25.31 -18.37 4.18
C ASP A 480 26.17 -19.03 5.29
N LYS A 481 27.48 -19.23 5.04
CA LYS A 481 28.42 -19.78 6.01
C LYS A 481 28.62 -18.87 7.25
N GLU A 482 28.33 -17.60 7.12
CA GLU A 482 28.45 -16.63 8.23
C GLU A 482 27.14 -16.41 8.96
N LEU A 483 26.01 -17.00 8.51
CA LEU A 483 24.67 -16.71 9.05
C LEU A 483 24.56 -17.03 10.53
N GLU A 484 25.02 -18.21 10.95
CA GLU A 484 25.07 -18.62 12.37
C GLU A 484 25.86 -17.60 13.22
N LYS A 485 27.06 -17.23 12.74
CA LYS A 485 27.90 -16.25 13.42
C LYS A 485 27.23 -14.88 13.51
N ALA A 486 26.55 -14.45 12.43
CA ALA A 486 25.86 -13.16 12.41
C ALA A 486 24.70 -13.11 13.38
N ILE A 487 23.90 -14.19 13.47
CA ILE A 487 22.79 -14.30 14.43
C ILE A 487 23.31 -14.32 15.87
N THR A 488 24.28 -15.19 16.17
CA THR A 488 24.81 -15.36 17.53
C THR A 488 25.55 -14.12 18.02
N HIS A 489 26.18 -13.35 17.14
CA HIS A 489 26.87 -12.09 17.46
C HIS A 489 25.98 -11.09 18.17
N PHE A 490 24.73 -10.94 17.74
CA PHE A 490 23.79 -9.99 18.35
C PHE A 490 22.91 -10.60 19.44
N LEU A 491 22.65 -11.91 19.40
CA LEU A 491 21.73 -12.53 20.33
C LEU A 491 22.40 -13.10 21.59
N LEU A 492 23.66 -13.51 21.51
CA LEU A 492 24.40 -14.06 22.67
C LEU A 492 25.23 -13.01 23.40
N GLU A 493 25.64 -11.95 22.71
CA GLU A 493 26.48 -10.91 23.27
C GLU A 493 25.68 -9.60 23.45
N LEU A 494 25.48 -9.16 24.68
CA LEU A 494 24.71 -7.94 24.99
C LEU A 494 25.39 -6.67 24.46
N LYS A 495 26.73 -6.66 24.44
CA LYS A 495 27.51 -5.47 24.03
C LYS A 495 27.28 -5.12 22.56
N PRO A 496 27.46 -6.02 21.59
CA PRO A 496 27.19 -5.71 20.17
C PRO A 496 25.75 -5.25 19.93
N TRP A 497 24.79 -5.86 20.62
CA TRP A 497 23.39 -5.46 20.48
C TRP A 497 23.15 -4.02 20.98
N ASN A 498 23.70 -3.66 22.15
CA ASN A 498 23.58 -2.30 22.68
C ASN A 498 24.32 -1.26 21.82
N GLU A 499 25.49 -1.61 21.28
CA GLU A 499 26.21 -0.76 20.33
C GLU A 499 25.42 -0.53 19.04
N ALA A 500 24.74 -1.58 18.54
CA ALA A 500 23.86 -1.47 17.37
C ALA A 500 22.65 -0.57 17.64
N LEU A 501 22.03 -0.67 18.82
CA LEU A 501 20.96 0.22 19.25
C LEU A 501 21.41 1.68 19.25
N VAL A 502 22.55 2.00 19.89
CA VAL A 502 23.08 3.37 19.94
C VAL A 502 23.36 3.91 18.53
N TYR A 503 23.99 3.10 17.70
CA TYR A 503 24.26 3.47 16.31
C TYR A 503 23.00 3.69 15.49
N SER A 504 21.96 2.87 15.70
CA SER A 504 20.65 3.07 15.05
C SER A 504 20.01 4.40 15.45
N ILE A 505 20.13 4.82 16.72
CA ILE A 505 19.64 6.13 17.19
C ILE A 505 20.35 7.29 16.47
N GLU A 506 21.66 7.18 16.24
CA GLU A 506 22.40 8.19 15.46
C GLU A 506 21.92 8.22 14.00
N LYS A 507 21.70 7.03 13.42
CA LYS A 507 21.29 6.87 12.02
C LYS A 507 19.85 7.33 11.76
N ILE A 508 18.93 7.19 12.73
CA ILE A 508 17.54 7.67 12.65
C ILE A 508 17.48 9.12 12.15
N GLN A 509 18.40 9.96 12.63
CA GLN A 509 18.41 11.40 12.29
C GLN A 509 18.60 11.68 10.80
N GLU A 510 19.13 10.73 10.03
CA GLU A 510 19.31 10.87 8.58
C GLU A 510 18.00 10.66 7.79
N TYR A 511 17.05 9.93 8.39
CA TYR A 511 15.80 9.47 7.75
C TYR A 511 14.56 10.05 8.41
N THR A 512 14.66 11.13 9.19
CA THR A 512 13.49 11.84 9.70
C THR A 512 12.77 12.58 8.57
N GLY A 513 11.46 12.73 8.67
CA GLY A 513 10.65 13.42 7.68
C GLY A 513 11.20 14.83 7.36
N GLN A 514 11.63 15.58 8.37
CA GLN A 514 12.24 16.91 8.17
C GLN A 514 13.52 16.83 7.32
N ARG A 515 14.41 15.86 7.58
CA ARG A 515 15.64 15.67 6.80
C ARG A 515 15.36 15.23 5.36
N LEU A 516 14.35 14.40 5.17
CA LEU A 516 13.91 13.99 3.84
C LEU A 516 13.44 15.19 3.03
N ILE A 517 12.67 16.11 3.64
CA ILE A 517 12.23 17.36 3.01
C ILE A 517 13.40 18.32 2.74
N GLU A 518 14.34 18.48 3.66
CA GLU A 518 15.53 19.31 3.45
C GLU A 518 16.35 18.83 2.24
N LYS A 519 16.55 17.50 2.11
CA LYS A 519 17.20 16.89 0.93
C LYS A 519 16.41 17.18 -0.34
N TRP A 520 15.10 16.95 -0.31
CA TRP A 520 14.20 17.23 -1.44
C TRP A 520 14.29 18.67 -1.91
N GLU A 521 14.11 19.63 -0.99
CA GLU A 521 14.21 21.05 -1.32
C GLU A 521 15.61 21.48 -1.77
N GLY A 522 16.67 20.86 -1.24
CA GLY A 522 18.04 21.05 -1.68
C GLY A 522 18.19 20.72 -3.16
N TRP A 523 17.80 19.50 -3.56
CA TRP A 523 17.85 19.05 -4.96
C TRP A 523 16.98 19.89 -5.90
N MET A 524 15.82 20.34 -5.42
CA MET A 524 14.94 21.22 -6.21
C MET A 524 15.54 22.61 -6.44
N LYS A 525 16.54 23.02 -5.67
CA LYS A 525 17.28 24.29 -5.83
C LYS A 525 18.51 24.15 -6.72
N GLU A 526 19.04 22.94 -6.88
CA GLU A 526 20.17 22.67 -7.75
C GLU A 526 19.79 23.00 -9.21
N ARG A 527 20.59 23.84 -9.86
CA ARG A 527 20.44 24.13 -11.28
C ARG A 527 21.20 23.07 -12.06
N HIS A 528 20.49 22.10 -12.56
CA HIS A 528 21.04 21.19 -13.56
C HIS A 528 21.19 21.97 -14.88
N GLY A 529 22.43 22.44 -15.14
CA GLY A 529 22.80 23.22 -16.33
C GLY A 529 22.76 22.40 -17.63
#